data_e851c4becf1b1cf415b7cad3c2225525
#
_entry.id   e851c4becf1b1cf415b7cad3c2225525
#
_cell.length_a   1.000
_cell.length_b   1.000
_cell.length_c   1.000
_cell.angle_alpha   90.00
_cell.angle_beta   90.00
_cell.angle_gamma   90.00
#
_symmetry.space_group_name_H-M   'P 1'
#
loop_
_entity.id
_entity.type
_entity.pdbx_description
1 polymer ?
#
loop_
_entity_poly.entity_id
_entity_poly.type
_entity_poly.pdbx_seq_one_letter_code
_entity_poly.pdbx_strand_id
1 'polypeptide(L)'
;FRNHYESEVGHFKGAILPDVDTFRDSLPHIENTILKGNEDKNIVMYCTGGIRCEKASAYFKHKGFKNVHQLEGGIIKYANDSKQDGLENKFIGKNFVFDERRGERISDDIISVCHQCGEPADTHTNCLNNACHLLFIQCESCKESFENCCSNECQNVFNLPEDKQRELRKGLDNSNQIFKKGRSKHLKYKSNKEKHISLVSIKNNK
;
A
#
# COMPACT_ATOMS: atom_id res chain seq x y z
N PHE A 1 -0.93 -9.65 4.49
CA PHE A 1 -2.09 -8.75 4.55
C PHE A 1 -1.65 -7.29 4.55
N ARG A 2 -1.42 -6.77 3.36
CA ARG A 2 -1.05 -5.37 3.10
C ARG A 2 -2.05 -4.81 2.10
N ASN A 3 -2.44 -3.55 2.24
CA ASN A 3 -3.22 -2.85 1.24
C ASN A 3 -2.35 -2.55 0.01
N HIS A 4 -2.96 -2.30 -1.15
CA HIS A 4 -2.22 -2.07 -2.39
C HIS A 4 -1.16 -0.98 -2.26
N TYR A 5 -1.48 0.18 -1.66
CA TYR A 5 -0.56 1.31 -1.51
C TYR A 5 0.62 1.02 -0.58
N GLU A 6 0.46 0.09 0.37
CA GLU A 6 1.55 -0.37 1.23
C GLU A 6 2.48 -1.31 0.46
N SER A 7 1.90 -2.24 -0.32
CA SER A 7 2.65 -3.23 -1.12
C SER A 7 3.35 -2.62 -2.33
N GLU A 8 2.87 -1.47 -2.80
CA GLU A 8 3.42 -0.73 -3.93
C GLU A 8 4.84 -0.25 -3.67
N VAL A 9 5.16 0.14 -2.43
CA VAL A 9 6.50 0.59 -2.04
C VAL A 9 7.38 -0.49 -1.43
N GLY A 10 6.80 -1.65 -1.04
CA GLY A 10 7.60 -2.76 -0.50
C GLY A 10 6.80 -4.02 -0.19
N HIS A 11 7.39 -5.16 -0.52
CA HIS A 11 6.82 -6.49 -0.30
C HIS A 11 7.90 -7.57 -0.33
N PHE A 12 7.58 -8.78 0.11
CA PHE A 12 8.49 -9.94 -0.04
C PHE A 12 8.55 -10.39 -1.51
N LYS A 13 9.73 -10.82 -1.95
CA LYS A 13 9.93 -11.43 -3.29
C LYS A 13 8.96 -12.61 -3.46
N GLY A 14 8.20 -12.61 -4.56
CA GLY A 14 7.25 -13.67 -4.88
C GLY A 14 5.94 -13.64 -4.07
N ALA A 15 5.70 -12.64 -3.24
CA ALA A 15 4.44 -12.51 -2.52
C ALA A 15 3.28 -12.21 -3.45
N ILE A 16 2.12 -12.80 -3.16
CA ILE A 16 0.85 -12.43 -3.79
C ILE A 16 0.37 -11.13 -3.15
N LEU A 17 0.09 -10.12 -3.96
CA LEU A 17 -0.28 -8.77 -3.54
C LEU A 17 -1.78 -8.55 -3.81
N PRO A 18 -2.66 -8.69 -2.81
CA PRO A 18 -4.09 -8.40 -2.99
C PRO A 18 -4.33 -6.93 -3.34
N ASP A 19 -5.12 -6.69 -4.38
CA ASP A 19 -5.47 -5.34 -4.79
C ASP A 19 -6.67 -4.81 -4.00
N VAL A 20 -6.43 -4.44 -2.75
CA VAL A 20 -7.44 -3.97 -1.80
C VAL A 20 -7.06 -2.65 -1.16
N ASP A 21 -8.05 -1.84 -0.83
CA ASP A 21 -7.86 -0.54 -0.19
C ASP A 21 -7.89 -0.65 1.34
N THR A 22 -8.59 -1.65 1.89
CA THR A 22 -8.73 -1.82 3.33
C THR A 22 -8.50 -3.27 3.76
N PHE A 23 -8.12 -3.45 5.03
CA PHE A 23 -8.01 -4.80 5.61
C PHE A 23 -9.35 -5.54 5.63
N ARG A 24 -10.47 -4.82 5.83
CA ARG A 24 -11.80 -5.43 5.83
C ARG A 24 -12.11 -6.07 4.49
N ASP A 25 -11.80 -5.38 3.39
CA ASP A 25 -12.05 -5.88 2.05
C ASP A 25 -11.09 -7.02 1.66
N SER A 26 -9.92 -7.10 2.31
CA SER A 26 -8.92 -8.12 1.98
C SER A 26 -9.38 -9.54 2.32
N LEU A 27 -10.13 -9.74 3.42
CA LEU A 27 -10.53 -11.06 3.86
C LEU A 27 -11.41 -11.78 2.83
N PRO A 28 -12.60 -11.24 2.43
CA PRO A 28 -13.44 -11.87 1.44
C PRO A 28 -12.79 -11.88 0.04
N HIS A 29 -12.00 -10.87 -0.30
CA HIS A 29 -11.29 -10.86 -1.58
C HIS A 29 -10.31 -12.04 -1.68
N ILE A 30 -9.46 -12.24 -0.68
CA ILE A 30 -8.46 -13.32 -0.66
C ILE A 30 -9.16 -14.68 -0.63
N GLU A 31 -10.21 -14.87 0.19
CA GLU A 31 -10.99 -16.09 0.25
C GLU A 31 -11.54 -16.49 -1.13
N ASN A 32 -12.18 -15.53 -1.81
CA ASN A 32 -12.92 -15.82 -3.04
C ASN A 32 -12.07 -15.81 -4.32
N THR A 33 -10.86 -15.25 -4.30
CA THR A 33 -10.01 -15.13 -5.50
C THR A 33 -8.71 -15.91 -5.39
N ILE A 34 -7.98 -15.77 -4.28
CA ILE A 34 -6.63 -16.33 -4.13
C ILE A 34 -6.69 -17.76 -3.54
N LEU A 35 -7.52 -17.95 -2.53
CA LEU A 35 -7.58 -19.21 -1.78
C LEU A 35 -8.64 -20.18 -2.30
N LYS A 36 -9.57 -19.73 -3.13
CA LYS A 36 -10.60 -20.58 -3.71
C LYS A 36 -9.97 -21.73 -4.51
N GLY A 37 -10.27 -22.97 -4.13
CA GLY A 37 -9.68 -24.17 -4.71
C GLY A 37 -8.24 -24.48 -4.25
N ASN A 38 -7.77 -23.81 -3.20
CA ASN A 38 -6.45 -24.01 -2.59
C ASN A 38 -6.53 -24.21 -1.07
N GLU A 39 -7.65 -24.76 -0.58
CA GLU A 39 -7.97 -24.87 0.84
C GLU A 39 -6.96 -25.73 1.63
N ASP A 40 -6.33 -26.70 0.96
CA ASP A 40 -5.33 -27.60 1.57
C ASP A 40 -3.89 -27.09 1.46
N LYS A 41 -3.65 -25.97 0.77
CA LYS A 41 -2.29 -25.41 0.62
C LYS A 41 -1.84 -24.69 1.87
N ASN A 42 -0.52 -24.61 2.05
CA ASN A 42 0.08 -23.78 3.09
C ASN A 42 -0.10 -22.29 2.75
N ILE A 43 -0.75 -21.57 3.64
CA ILE A 43 -0.99 -20.14 3.55
C ILE A 43 -0.03 -19.47 4.51
N VAL A 44 0.93 -18.71 4.00
CA VAL A 44 1.84 -17.90 4.82
C VAL A 44 1.48 -16.43 4.65
N MET A 45 1.20 -15.75 5.75
CA MET A 45 0.73 -14.37 5.76
C MET A 45 1.70 -13.46 6.49
N TYR A 46 1.77 -12.21 6.05
CA TYR A 46 2.53 -11.16 6.74
C TYR A 46 1.79 -9.82 6.71
N CYS A 47 2.14 -8.95 7.65
CA CYS A 47 1.79 -7.54 7.66
C CYS A 47 2.91 -6.74 8.36
N THR A 48 2.70 -5.49 8.69
CA THR A 48 3.73 -4.64 9.31
C THR A 48 4.25 -5.22 10.62
N GLY A 49 3.37 -5.51 11.60
CA GLY A 49 3.73 -5.97 12.94
C GLY A 49 2.98 -7.22 13.43
N GLY A 50 2.24 -7.95 12.56
CA GLY A 50 1.57 -9.20 12.91
C GLY A 50 0.07 -9.07 13.23
N ILE A 51 -0.42 -7.98 13.78
CA ILE A 51 -1.80 -7.81 14.29
C ILE A 51 -2.89 -8.12 13.25
N ARG A 52 -2.74 -7.66 12.02
CA ARG A 52 -3.71 -7.98 10.93
C ARG A 52 -3.69 -9.48 10.61
N CYS A 53 -2.52 -10.10 10.66
CA CYS A 53 -2.36 -11.53 10.41
C CYS A 53 -3.03 -12.40 11.49
N GLU A 54 -3.00 -12.00 12.74
CA GLU A 54 -3.72 -12.70 13.82
C GLU A 54 -5.22 -12.77 13.53
N LYS A 55 -5.83 -11.63 13.20
CA LYS A 55 -7.24 -11.56 12.83
C LYS A 55 -7.55 -12.37 11.57
N ALA A 56 -6.69 -12.29 10.55
CA ALA A 56 -6.85 -13.05 9.32
C ALA A 56 -6.70 -14.57 9.55
N SER A 57 -5.74 -14.99 10.39
CA SER A 57 -5.55 -16.39 10.75
C SER A 57 -6.79 -16.96 11.44
N ALA A 58 -7.37 -16.23 12.39
CA ALA A 58 -8.60 -16.63 13.05
C ALA A 58 -9.76 -16.77 12.05
N TYR A 59 -9.90 -15.81 11.14
CA TYR A 59 -10.93 -15.82 10.10
C TYR A 59 -10.80 -17.04 9.18
N PHE A 60 -9.60 -17.30 8.60
CA PHE A 60 -9.40 -18.40 7.67
C PHE A 60 -9.50 -19.78 8.35
N LYS A 61 -9.01 -19.92 9.58
CA LYS A 61 -9.20 -21.15 10.38
C LYS A 61 -10.69 -21.42 10.64
N HIS A 62 -11.48 -20.39 10.95
CA HIS A 62 -12.92 -20.51 11.10
C HIS A 62 -13.62 -20.92 9.80
N LYS A 63 -13.08 -20.50 8.64
CA LYS A 63 -13.55 -20.90 7.30
C LYS A 63 -13.10 -22.30 6.87
N GLY A 64 -12.37 -23.03 7.70
CA GLY A 64 -11.96 -24.40 7.46
C GLY A 64 -10.57 -24.57 6.81
N PHE A 65 -9.82 -23.49 6.59
CA PHE A 65 -8.44 -23.59 6.12
C PHE A 65 -7.54 -24.14 7.23
N LYS A 66 -6.84 -25.24 6.96
CA LYS A 66 -6.07 -25.99 7.98
C LYS A 66 -4.65 -25.47 8.17
N ASN A 67 -3.99 -25.09 7.07
CA ASN A 67 -2.56 -24.79 7.04
C ASN A 67 -2.32 -23.28 6.96
N VAL A 68 -2.76 -22.55 8.00
CA VAL A 68 -2.68 -21.09 8.07
C VAL A 68 -1.56 -20.65 9.00
N HIS A 69 -0.54 -20.00 8.46
CA HIS A 69 0.67 -19.56 9.14
C HIS A 69 0.83 -18.03 8.99
N GLN A 70 1.53 -17.44 9.92
CA GLN A 70 1.85 -16.00 9.88
C GLN A 70 3.31 -15.77 10.24
N LEU A 71 3.88 -14.71 9.66
CA LEU A 71 5.21 -14.22 10.02
C LEU A 71 5.12 -13.56 11.40
N GLU A 72 5.79 -14.16 12.39
CA GLU A 72 5.84 -13.66 13.76
C GLU A 72 6.45 -12.26 13.81
N GLY A 73 5.79 -11.32 14.50
CA GLY A 73 6.21 -9.92 14.58
C GLY A 73 6.21 -9.15 13.26
N GLY A 74 5.75 -9.79 12.17
CA GLY A 74 5.60 -9.17 10.85
C GLY A 74 6.92 -8.72 10.20
N ILE A 75 6.83 -7.76 9.28
CA ILE A 75 7.99 -7.22 8.53
C ILE A 75 9.02 -6.60 9.48
N ILE A 76 8.56 -5.92 10.54
CA ILE A 76 9.46 -5.21 11.47
C ILE A 76 10.41 -6.21 12.15
N LYS A 77 9.85 -7.27 12.76
CA LYS A 77 10.67 -8.28 13.42
C LYS A 77 11.58 -8.99 12.41
N TYR A 78 11.03 -9.39 11.26
CA TYR A 78 11.79 -10.02 10.18
C TYR A 78 13.02 -9.19 9.77
N ALA A 79 12.84 -7.89 9.54
CA ALA A 79 13.94 -7.02 9.11
C ALA A 79 15.04 -6.91 10.16
N ASN A 80 14.65 -6.81 11.45
CA ASN A 80 15.60 -6.75 12.56
C ASN A 80 16.36 -8.06 12.73
N ASP A 81 15.66 -9.19 12.75
CA ASP A 81 16.26 -10.52 12.91
C ASP A 81 17.20 -10.83 11.73
N SER A 82 16.77 -10.60 10.49
CA SER A 82 17.60 -10.83 9.30
C SER A 82 18.89 -10.01 9.31
N LYS A 83 18.82 -8.76 9.77
CA LYS A 83 19.98 -7.89 9.91
C LYS A 83 20.93 -8.35 11.03
N GLN A 84 20.37 -8.76 12.17
CA GLN A 84 21.13 -9.25 13.32
C GLN A 84 21.86 -10.56 13.00
N ASP A 85 21.17 -11.47 12.32
CA ASP A 85 21.69 -12.81 12.01
C ASP A 85 22.47 -12.86 10.69
N GLY A 86 22.63 -11.73 9.98
CA GLY A 86 23.35 -11.66 8.71
C GLY A 86 22.71 -12.46 7.59
N LEU A 87 21.38 -12.65 7.63
CA LEU A 87 20.64 -13.43 6.65
C LEU A 87 20.28 -12.58 5.42
N GLU A 88 20.14 -13.27 4.28
CA GLU A 88 19.67 -12.62 3.05
C GLU A 88 18.26 -12.05 3.23
N ASN A 89 18.13 -10.75 3.01
CA ASN A 89 16.83 -10.09 3.08
C ASN A 89 15.98 -10.43 1.84
N LYS A 90 14.80 -10.99 2.07
CA LYS A 90 13.84 -11.32 1.02
C LYS A 90 12.75 -10.25 0.82
N PHE A 91 12.74 -9.20 1.64
CA PHE A 91 11.85 -8.06 1.49
C PHE A 91 12.50 -7.01 0.60
N ILE A 92 11.77 -6.48 -0.37
CA ILE A 92 12.24 -5.44 -1.30
C ILE A 92 11.48 -4.13 -1.04
N GLY A 93 12.21 -3.02 -1.04
CA GLY A 93 11.68 -1.68 -0.89
C GLY A 93 11.46 -1.25 0.57
N LYS A 94 10.41 -0.48 0.79
CA LYS A 94 10.02 0.15 2.04
C LYS A 94 8.88 -0.58 2.75
N ASN A 95 8.99 -0.77 4.05
CA ASN A 95 7.84 -1.13 4.88
C ASN A 95 7.02 0.12 5.21
N PHE A 96 5.84 0.26 4.62
CA PHE A 96 4.92 1.35 4.95
C PHE A 96 4.48 1.22 6.41
N VAL A 97 4.56 2.31 7.16
CA VAL A 97 4.10 2.43 8.56
C VAL A 97 3.07 3.54 8.68
N PHE A 98 2.15 3.42 9.66
CA PHE A 98 1.02 4.33 9.86
C PHE A 98 1.34 5.47 10.83
N ASP A 99 2.61 5.87 10.91
CA ASP A 99 3.05 7.05 11.65
C ASP A 99 3.60 8.13 10.70
N GLU A 100 4.12 9.22 11.25
CA GLU A 100 4.62 10.36 10.48
C GLU A 100 5.76 10.01 9.52
N ARG A 101 6.54 8.96 9.79
CA ARG A 101 7.60 8.46 8.91
C ARG A 101 7.06 7.90 7.59
N ARG A 102 5.82 7.37 7.59
CA ARG A 102 5.12 6.72 6.46
C ARG A 102 5.89 5.62 5.75
N GLY A 103 7.06 5.25 6.27
CA GLY A 103 7.85 4.17 5.70
C GLY A 103 9.19 4.02 6.39
N GLU A 104 9.60 2.76 6.52
CA GLU A 104 10.90 2.33 7.02
C GLU A 104 11.61 1.57 5.90
N ARG A 105 12.82 2.00 5.53
CA ARG A 105 13.57 1.35 4.46
C ARG A 105 14.13 0.01 4.94
N ILE A 106 13.78 -1.04 4.21
CA ILE A 106 14.25 -2.41 4.50
C ILE A 106 15.31 -2.85 3.48
N SER A 107 15.19 -2.43 2.22
CA SER A 107 16.22 -2.62 1.20
C SER A 107 16.43 -1.32 0.40
N ASP A 108 17.52 -1.24 -0.37
CA ASP A 108 17.83 -0.06 -1.19
C ASP A 108 16.99 0.01 -2.48
N ASP A 109 16.21 -1.01 -2.75
CA ASP A 109 15.36 -1.05 -3.93
C ASP A 109 14.27 0.03 -3.88
N ILE A 110 14.06 0.74 -4.98
CA ILE A 110 12.90 1.59 -5.24
C ILE A 110 12.07 0.89 -6.29
N ILE A 111 10.96 0.29 -5.87
CA ILE A 111 10.11 -0.57 -6.71
C ILE A 111 8.85 0.11 -7.23
N SER A 112 8.63 1.36 -6.84
CA SER A 112 7.49 2.18 -7.23
C SER A 112 7.91 3.43 -8.00
N VAL A 113 6.93 4.17 -8.48
CA VAL A 113 7.14 5.39 -9.26
C VAL A 113 6.30 6.54 -8.72
N CYS A 114 6.75 7.75 -8.97
CA CYS A 114 5.98 8.96 -8.72
C CYS A 114 4.67 8.93 -9.51
N HIS A 115 3.54 9.09 -8.85
CA HIS A 115 2.22 9.03 -9.48
C HIS A 115 1.93 10.20 -10.44
N GLN A 116 2.74 11.27 -10.38
CA GLN A 116 2.59 12.46 -11.23
C GLN A 116 3.48 12.39 -12.47
N CYS A 117 4.78 12.06 -12.35
CA CYS A 117 5.74 12.10 -13.46
C CYS A 117 6.25 10.71 -13.92
N GLY A 118 6.12 9.66 -13.10
CA GLY A 118 6.58 8.31 -13.43
C GLY A 118 8.03 8.01 -13.07
N GLU A 119 8.80 8.99 -12.56
CA GLU A 119 10.16 8.74 -12.08
C GLU A 119 10.18 7.82 -10.86
N PRO A 120 11.25 7.05 -10.65
CA PRO A 120 11.39 6.19 -9.48
C PRO A 120 11.17 6.96 -8.19
N ALA A 121 10.25 6.51 -7.36
CA ALA A 121 9.94 7.14 -6.07
C ALA A 121 9.19 6.15 -5.16
N ASP A 122 9.38 6.28 -3.85
CA ASP A 122 8.71 5.46 -2.84
C ASP A 122 8.29 6.26 -1.60
N THR A 123 8.18 7.58 -1.75
CA THR A 123 7.76 8.47 -0.68
C THR A 123 6.28 8.79 -0.79
N HIS A 124 5.51 8.35 0.21
CA HIS A 124 4.11 8.71 0.31
C HIS A 124 3.94 10.13 0.83
N THR A 125 3.08 10.87 0.15
CA THR A 125 2.69 12.25 0.47
C THR A 125 1.17 12.32 0.61
N ASN A 126 0.67 13.03 1.63
CA ASN A 126 -0.74 13.44 1.65
C ASN A 126 -0.86 14.78 0.95
N CYS A 127 -1.83 14.89 0.05
CA CYS A 127 -2.14 16.15 -0.59
C CYS A 127 -2.46 17.23 0.46
N LEU A 128 -1.79 18.39 0.38
CA LEU A 128 -1.97 19.50 1.33
C LEU A 128 -3.31 20.21 1.17
N ASN A 129 -4.02 20.04 0.06
CA ASN A 129 -5.40 20.48 -0.02
C ASN A 129 -6.28 19.71 0.98
N ASN A 130 -6.72 20.40 2.03
CA ASN A 130 -7.53 19.82 3.12
C ASN A 130 -8.86 19.20 2.66
N ALA A 131 -9.37 19.57 1.49
CA ALA A 131 -10.56 18.94 0.89
C ALA A 131 -10.22 17.64 0.15
N CYS A 132 -8.95 17.39 -0.15
CA CYS A 132 -8.48 16.25 -0.91
C CYS A 132 -7.87 15.15 -0.03
N HIS A 133 -6.82 15.46 0.74
CA HIS A 133 -6.07 14.54 1.59
C HIS A 133 -5.65 13.21 0.92
N LEU A 134 -5.56 13.18 -0.41
CA LEU A 134 -5.18 12.00 -1.16
C LEU A 134 -3.77 11.55 -0.74
N LEU A 135 -3.63 10.30 -0.34
CA LEU A 135 -2.31 9.67 -0.15
C LEU A 135 -1.81 9.14 -1.49
N PHE A 136 -0.62 9.55 -1.92
CA PHE A 136 -0.03 9.16 -3.20
C PHE A 136 1.50 9.16 -3.11
N ILE A 137 2.17 8.57 -4.10
CA ILE A 137 3.63 8.56 -4.18
C ILE A 137 4.09 9.78 -4.97
N GLN A 138 5.05 10.52 -4.41
CA GLN A 138 5.58 11.75 -5.02
C GLN A 138 7.10 11.81 -4.88
N CYS A 139 7.82 12.10 -5.99
CA CYS A 139 9.25 12.38 -5.98
C CYS A 139 9.53 13.80 -5.50
N GLU A 140 10.78 14.10 -5.12
CA GLU A 140 11.16 15.42 -4.60
C GLU A 140 10.89 16.56 -5.61
N SER A 141 11.22 16.36 -6.88
CA SER A 141 10.95 17.37 -7.93
C SER A 141 9.46 17.69 -8.06
N CYS A 142 8.57 16.69 -7.99
CA CYS A 142 7.13 16.93 -8.00
C CYS A 142 6.63 17.56 -6.69
N LYS A 143 7.25 17.25 -5.54
CA LYS A 143 6.91 17.93 -4.28
C LYS A 143 7.17 19.43 -4.36
N GLU A 144 8.32 19.80 -4.89
CA GLU A 144 8.67 21.21 -5.10
C GLU A 144 7.71 21.88 -6.10
N SER A 145 7.48 21.24 -7.26
CA SER A 145 6.65 21.80 -8.33
C SER A 145 5.18 21.96 -7.96
N PHE A 146 4.63 21.02 -7.17
CA PHE A 146 3.21 20.97 -6.78
C PHE A 146 2.96 21.31 -5.31
N GLU A 147 3.97 21.76 -4.57
CA GLU A 147 3.86 22.14 -3.14
C GLU A 147 3.16 21.04 -2.31
N ASN A 148 3.58 19.78 -2.50
CA ASN A 148 2.95 18.58 -1.91
C ASN A 148 1.46 18.38 -2.25
N CYS A 149 0.96 19.01 -3.31
CA CYS A 149 -0.39 18.77 -3.81
C CYS A 149 -0.39 17.72 -4.92
N CYS A 150 -1.51 17.00 -5.04
CA CYS A 150 -1.62 15.90 -6.02
C CYS A 150 -1.95 16.38 -7.44
N SER A 151 -2.35 17.65 -7.61
CA SER A 151 -2.65 18.29 -8.89
C SER A 151 -2.55 19.81 -8.80
N ASN A 152 -2.53 20.50 -9.96
CA ASN A 152 -2.56 21.97 -10.02
C ASN A 152 -3.83 22.55 -9.40
N GLU A 153 -4.99 21.87 -9.56
CA GLU A 153 -6.24 22.30 -8.95
C GLU A 153 -6.14 22.29 -7.42
N CYS A 154 -5.53 21.23 -6.86
CA CYS A 154 -5.30 21.14 -5.43
C CYS A 154 -4.29 22.19 -4.94
N GLN A 155 -3.23 22.46 -5.70
CA GLN A 155 -2.26 23.52 -5.40
C GLN A 155 -2.91 24.90 -5.43
N ASN A 156 -3.73 25.18 -6.43
CA ASN A 156 -4.47 26.45 -6.50
C ASN A 156 -5.38 26.65 -5.29
N VAL A 157 -6.09 25.60 -4.84
CA VAL A 157 -6.93 25.69 -3.62
C VAL A 157 -6.07 25.86 -2.37
N PHE A 158 -4.95 25.14 -2.26
CA PHE A 158 -4.03 25.24 -1.13
C PHE A 158 -3.45 26.65 -0.97
N ASN A 159 -3.19 27.34 -2.08
CA ASN A 159 -2.63 28.71 -2.10
C ASN A 159 -3.68 29.81 -1.89
N LEU A 160 -4.96 29.48 -1.73
CA LEU A 160 -5.99 30.44 -1.33
C LEU A 160 -5.87 30.81 0.17
N PRO A 161 -6.35 31.99 0.57
CA PRO A 161 -6.52 32.33 1.98
C PRO A 161 -7.40 31.27 2.70
N GLU A 162 -7.12 31.05 3.99
CA GLU A 162 -7.76 29.95 4.76
C GLU A 162 -9.30 30.05 4.83
N ASP A 163 -9.82 31.28 4.91
CA ASP A 163 -11.26 31.55 4.87
C ASP A 163 -11.90 31.06 3.57
N LYS A 164 -11.24 31.29 2.43
CA LYS A 164 -11.69 30.80 1.12
C LYS A 164 -11.61 29.29 1.01
N GLN A 165 -10.54 28.69 1.52
CA GLN A 165 -10.43 27.22 1.57
C GLN A 165 -11.56 26.61 2.41
N ARG A 166 -11.92 27.23 3.55
CA ARG A 166 -13.04 26.78 4.41
C ARG A 166 -14.38 26.92 3.69
N GLU A 167 -14.60 28.02 2.97
CA GLU A 167 -15.81 28.26 2.19
C GLU A 167 -15.98 27.18 1.11
N LEU A 168 -14.93 26.86 0.36
CA LEU A 168 -14.93 25.82 -0.67
C LEU A 168 -15.20 24.41 -0.11
N ARG A 169 -14.81 24.14 1.16
CA ARG A 169 -15.09 22.85 1.81
C ARG A 169 -16.49 22.74 2.40
N LYS A 170 -17.20 23.85 2.55
CA LYS A 170 -18.52 23.87 3.18
C LYS A 170 -19.52 23.06 2.36
N GLY A 171 -20.07 22.02 2.97
CA GLY A 171 -21.06 21.13 2.32
C GLY A 171 -20.49 20.02 1.44
N LEU A 172 -19.14 19.89 1.34
CA LEU A 172 -18.52 18.75 0.68
C LEU A 172 -18.52 17.53 1.61
N ASP A 173 -19.06 16.41 1.12
CA ASP A 173 -18.89 15.11 1.78
C ASP A 173 -17.54 14.53 1.41
N ASN A 174 -16.56 14.66 2.31
CA ASN A 174 -15.21 14.14 2.13
C ASN A 174 -15.03 12.72 2.68
N SER A 175 -16.08 12.06 3.17
CA SER A 175 -16.00 10.75 3.81
C SER A 175 -15.37 9.68 2.92
N ASN A 176 -15.58 9.75 1.61
CA ASN A 176 -15.00 8.84 0.61
C ASN A 176 -13.58 9.20 0.17
N GLN A 177 -13.09 10.42 0.44
CA GLN A 177 -11.76 10.87 0.01
C GLN A 177 -10.63 10.22 0.83
N ILE A 178 -10.87 9.97 2.11
CA ILE A 178 -9.88 9.35 3.04
C ILE A 178 -9.43 7.97 2.56
N PHE A 179 -10.26 7.27 1.79
CA PHE A 179 -9.98 5.92 1.28
C PHE A 179 -9.38 5.90 -0.13
N LYS A 180 -9.27 7.04 -0.81
CA LYS A 180 -8.63 7.13 -2.13
C LYS A 180 -7.10 7.18 -1.96
N LYS A 181 -6.47 6.02 -2.01
CA LYS A 181 -5.03 5.85 -1.84
C LYS A 181 -4.37 5.66 -3.22
N GLY A 182 -3.79 6.72 -3.80
CA GLY A 182 -3.09 6.63 -5.08
C GLY A 182 -3.95 6.36 -6.32
N ARG A 183 -5.27 6.28 -6.20
CA ARG A 183 -6.19 5.87 -7.29
C ARG A 183 -7.02 7.01 -7.86
N SER A 184 -6.55 8.24 -7.76
CA SER A 184 -7.26 9.38 -8.35
C SER A 184 -7.06 9.44 -9.86
N LYS A 185 -8.12 9.81 -10.60
CA LYS A 185 -8.11 9.86 -12.07
C LYS A 185 -7.09 10.84 -12.66
N HIS A 186 -6.72 11.88 -11.93
CA HIS A 186 -5.76 12.89 -12.37
C HIS A 186 -4.29 12.44 -12.22
N LEU A 187 -4.01 11.36 -11.51
CA LEU A 187 -2.66 10.80 -11.39
C LEU A 187 -2.36 9.91 -12.60
N LYS A 188 -1.35 10.25 -13.39
CA LYS A 188 -1.00 9.55 -14.63
C LYS A 188 -0.46 8.15 -14.38
N TYR A 189 0.39 8.00 -13.37
CA TYR A 189 1.13 6.77 -13.06
C TYR A 189 0.61 6.09 -11.80
N LYS A 190 -0.67 6.27 -11.48
CA LYS A 190 -1.34 5.60 -10.37
C LYS A 190 -1.18 4.09 -10.46
N SER A 191 -1.20 3.43 -9.31
CA SER A 191 -1.25 1.97 -9.23
C SER A 191 -2.38 1.40 -10.10
N ASN A 192 -2.03 0.64 -11.13
CA ASN A 192 -2.99 0.03 -12.04
C ASN A 192 -3.33 -1.39 -11.56
N LYS A 193 -4.63 -1.68 -11.43
CA LYS A 193 -5.15 -3.03 -11.14
C LYS A 193 -4.63 -4.10 -12.12
N GLU A 194 -4.31 -3.71 -13.34
CA GLU A 194 -3.97 -4.64 -14.43
C GLU A 194 -2.52 -5.15 -14.40
N LYS A 195 -1.57 -4.42 -13.80
CA LYS A 195 -0.15 -4.84 -13.78
C LYS A 195 0.15 -5.99 -12.81
N HIS A 196 -0.68 -6.23 -11.81
CA HIS A 196 -0.44 -7.30 -10.83
C HIS A 196 -0.90 -8.70 -11.29
N ILE A 197 -1.76 -8.80 -12.31
CA ILE A 197 -2.26 -10.08 -12.82
C ILE A 197 -1.23 -10.74 -13.75
N SER A 198 -0.37 -9.99 -14.43
CA SER A 198 0.57 -10.52 -15.41
C SER A 198 1.78 -11.27 -14.84
N LEU A 199 2.11 -11.11 -13.56
CA LEU A 199 3.23 -11.81 -12.91
C LEU A 199 2.88 -13.19 -12.36
N VAL A 200 1.60 -13.51 -12.22
CA VAL A 200 1.13 -14.82 -11.69
C VAL A 200 1.02 -15.89 -12.79
N SER A 201 0.91 -15.49 -14.05
CA SER A 201 0.68 -16.41 -15.18
C SER A 201 1.94 -17.08 -15.77
N ILE A 202 3.15 -16.79 -15.26
CA ILE A 202 4.41 -17.27 -15.90
C ILE A 202 5.05 -18.49 -15.17
N LYS A 203 4.49 -19.02 -14.10
CA LYS A 203 5.11 -20.15 -13.36
C LYS A 203 4.27 -21.43 -13.26
N ASN A 204 3.45 -21.72 -14.24
CA ASN A 204 2.79 -23.04 -14.35
C ASN A 204 3.31 -23.87 -15.55
N ASN A 205 4.62 -23.84 -15.84
CA ASN A 205 5.25 -24.80 -16.75
C ASN A 205 6.61 -25.21 -16.17
N LYS A 206 6.62 -26.23 -15.39
CA LYS A 206 7.48 -27.43 -15.33
C LYS A 206 7.45 -28.04 -13.93
#